data_265150ffd301d425e2ccecf439a1ca06
#
_entry.id   265150ffd301d425e2ccecf439a1ca06
#
_cell.length_a   1.000
_cell.length_b   1.000
_cell.length_c   1.000
_cell.angle_alpha   90.00
_cell.angle_beta   90.00
_cell.angle_gamma   90.00
#
_symmetry.space_group_name_H-M   'P 1'
#
loop_
_entity.id
_entity.type
_entity.pdbx_description
1 polymer ?
#
loop_
_entity_poly.entity_id
_entity_poly.type
_entity_poly.pdbx_seq_one_letter_code
_entity_poly.pdbx_strand_id
1 'polypeptide(L)'
;GDGVARDVNLWFNSEVPLGNGKAYSFGTYNQRHTTGAEFYRYPTDQPQFYPNGYLPQSLGDNTDLSATAGFKGLIGEDWDYDSSITHGRNRFESATERTLNVALGADSPTRFDTGDYELRQTTANLDSSRELRLGSRSFVLALGGEYRYENYLTYAGDAASYFGTGADGANGLRPSEEVDLDRNVFGSYAELSGDLTDRLLVDAATRWEHYDDAGSKLTGKLSGRYRLTEQLALRGAISNNFRAPSLAQVGFQHTTSNFGTGGTLTDIRVLSVNDPIARALGAEDLKPETSKNFSLGLTAQLSERFDASLDV
;
A
#
# COMPACT_ATOMS: atom_id res chain seq x y z
N GLY A 1 -5.52 -24.64 15.02
CA GLY A 1 -4.71 -23.89 16.02
C GLY A 1 -4.65 -22.42 15.63
N ASP A 2 -4.36 -21.56 16.59
CA ASP A 2 -4.22 -20.13 16.32
C ASP A 2 -2.99 -19.88 15.44
N GLY A 3 -3.08 -18.87 14.57
CA GLY A 3 -1.93 -18.47 13.76
C GLY A 3 -0.78 -17.97 14.65
N VAL A 4 0.46 -18.22 14.22
CA VAL A 4 1.67 -17.77 14.93
C VAL A 4 2.41 -16.79 14.02
N ALA A 5 2.88 -15.69 14.60
CA ALA A 5 3.75 -14.73 13.92
C ALA A 5 5.02 -14.49 14.74
N ARG A 6 6.14 -14.31 14.04
CA ARG A 6 7.43 -13.90 14.60
C ARG A 6 7.97 -12.76 13.77
N ASP A 7 8.31 -11.67 14.45
CA ASP A 7 8.76 -10.43 13.82
C ASP A 7 10.17 -10.07 14.27
N VAL A 8 10.96 -9.58 13.31
CA VAL A 8 12.20 -8.86 13.56
C VAL A 8 12.07 -7.48 12.93
N ASN A 9 12.27 -6.43 13.74
CA ASN A 9 12.19 -5.05 13.31
C ASN A 9 13.50 -4.34 13.60
N LEU A 10 14.09 -3.73 12.59
CA LEU A 10 15.25 -2.87 12.70
C LEU A 10 14.91 -1.50 12.11
N TRP A 11 15.46 -0.45 12.68
CA TRP A 11 15.33 0.91 12.17
C TRP A 11 16.55 1.73 12.50
N PHE A 12 16.82 2.73 11.69
CA PHE A 12 17.83 3.73 11.96
C PHE A 12 17.33 5.11 11.55
N ASN A 13 17.90 6.14 12.16
CA ASN A 13 17.70 7.54 11.83
C ASN A 13 19.00 8.30 12.06
N SER A 14 19.41 9.11 11.09
CA SER A 14 20.64 9.90 11.13
C SER A 14 20.41 11.28 10.52
N GLU A 15 20.95 12.29 11.15
CA GLU A 15 20.98 13.66 10.65
C GLU A 15 22.38 14.26 10.90
N VAL A 16 22.98 14.87 9.88
CA VAL A 16 24.30 15.46 9.94
C VAL A 16 24.25 16.88 9.38
N PRO A 17 24.69 17.90 10.12
CA PRO A 17 24.86 19.25 9.58
C PRO A 17 25.83 19.25 8.39
N LEU A 18 25.45 19.92 7.30
CA LEU A 18 26.24 20.01 6.09
C LEU A 18 26.03 21.39 5.44
N GLY A 19 27.06 22.26 5.49
CA GLY A 19 26.94 23.62 5.00
C GLY A 19 25.86 24.42 5.74
N ASN A 20 24.95 25.02 4.98
CA ASN A 20 23.80 25.77 5.49
C ASN A 20 22.55 24.92 5.68
N GLY A 21 22.67 23.60 5.61
CA GLY A 21 21.55 22.67 5.75
C GLY A 21 21.95 21.41 6.51
N LYS A 22 21.18 20.37 6.31
CA LYS A 22 21.34 19.06 6.96
C LYS A 22 21.09 17.94 5.98
N ALA A 23 22.04 17.02 5.90
CA ALA A 23 21.80 15.73 5.27
C ALA A 23 21.16 14.80 6.29
N TYR A 24 20.18 14.01 5.86
CA TYR A 24 19.52 13.04 6.71
C TYR A 24 19.30 11.70 6.00
N SER A 25 19.23 10.64 6.77
CA SER A 25 18.87 9.33 6.27
C SER A 25 18.14 8.56 7.36
N PHE A 26 17.13 7.82 6.98
CA PHE A 26 16.45 6.89 7.87
C PHE A 26 15.99 5.67 7.09
N GLY A 27 15.75 4.58 7.80
CA GLY A 27 15.27 3.37 7.16
C GLY A 27 14.70 2.39 8.16
N THR A 28 13.95 1.45 7.61
CA THR A 28 13.32 0.35 8.35
C THR A 28 13.56 -0.96 7.63
N TYR A 29 13.74 -2.02 8.40
CA TYR A 29 13.71 -3.39 7.94
C TYR A 29 12.77 -4.18 8.85
N ASN A 30 11.83 -4.89 8.26
CA ASN A 30 10.97 -5.83 8.96
C ASN A 30 11.04 -7.18 8.27
N GLN A 31 11.14 -8.22 9.06
CA GLN A 31 10.93 -9.59 8.62
C GLN A 31 9.88 -10.22 9.51
N ARG A 32 8.81 -10.73 8.89
CA ARG A 32 7.72 -11.41 9.57
C ARG A 32 7.55 -12.79 9.00
N HIS A 33 7.68 -13.79 9.85
CA HIS A 33 7.34 -15.18 9.55
C HIS A 33 5.97 -15.50 10.17
N THR A 34 5.06 -16.04 9.36
CA THR A 34 3.71 -16.42 9.80
C THR A 34 3.44 -17.88 9.49
N THR A 35 2.73 -18.54 10.39
CA THR A 35 2.21 -19.90 10.17
C THR A 35 0.72 -19.87 10.50
N GLY A 36 -0.11 -20.27 9.55
CA GLY A 36 -1.54 -20.46 9.69
C GLY A 36 -1.92 -21.92 9.56
N ALA A 37 -3.11 -22.29 9.98
CA ALA A 37 -3.66 -23.63 9.78
C ALA A 37 -4.86 -23.52 8.82
N GLU A 38 -4.89 -24.42 7.84
CA GLU A 38 -6.01 -24.60 6.94
C GLU A 38 -7.09 -25.49 7.61
N PHE A 39 -8.04 -25.99 6.84
CA PHE A 39 -9.01 -26.95 7.33
C PHE A 39 -8.40 -28.34 7.53
N TYR A 40 -8.79 -29.03 8.61
CA TYR A 40 -8.35 -30.39 8.85
C TYR A 40 -8.94 -31.34 7.79
N ARG A 41 -8.07 -32.23 7.27
CA ARG A 41 -8.42 -33.31 6.34
C ARG A 41 -8.58 -34.61 7.11
N TYR A 42 -9.71 -35.29 6.92
CA TYR A 42 -10.03 -36.51 7.63
C TYR A 42 -9.18 -37.69 7.14
N PRO A 43 -8.99 -38.74 8.00
CA PRO A 43 -8.27 -39.96 7.60
C PRO A 43 -8.82 -40.64 6.34
N THR A 44 -10.10 -40.43 6.03
CA THR A 44 -10.77 -40.95 4.84
C THR A 44 -10.37 -40.26 3.53
N ASP A 45 -9.80 -39.06 3.61
CA ASP A 45 -9.52 -38.26 2.41
C ASP A 45 -8.28 -38.75 1.68
N GLN A 46 -7.21 -39.09 2.43
CA GLN A 46 -5.94 -39.60 1.87
C GLN A 46 -5.35 -40.70 2.80
N PRO A 47 -6.03 -41.84 3.00
CA PRO A 47 -5.64 -42.82 4.00
C PRO A 47 -4.30 -43.47 3.76
N GLN A 48 -3.83 -43.53 2.52
CA GLN A 48 -2.55 -44.11 2.14
C GLN A 48 -1.33 -43.23 2.51
N PHE A 49 -1.55 -41.90 2.59
CA PHE A 49 -0.49 -40.95 2.94
C PHE A 49 -0.61 -40.47 4.39
N TYR A 50 -1.84 -40.23 4.81
CA TYR A 50 -2.18 -39.68 6.12
C TYR A 50 -3.27 -40.53 6.81
N PRO A 51 -2.90 -41.70 7.35
CA PRO A 51 -3.88 -42.63 7.94
C PRO A 51 -4.61 -42.06 9.16
N ASN A 52 -4.06 -41.02 9.79
CA ASN A 52 -4.65 -40.32 10.93
C ASN A 52 -5.23 -38.93 10.54
N GLY A 53 -5.36 -38.63 9.25
CA GLY A 53 -5.68 -37.30 8.76
C GLY A 53 -4.51 -36.32 8.81
N TYR A 54 -4.72 -35.11 8.31
CA TYR A 54 -3.69 -34.07 8.32
C TYR A 54 -4.28 -32.67 8.36
N LEU A 55 -3.43 -31.72 8.72
CA LEU A 55 -3.78 -30.31 8.80
C LEU A 55 -2.73 -29.52 7.98
N PRO A 56 -3.06 -29.14 6.73
CA PRO A 56 -2.21 -28.26 5.95
C PRO A 56 -1.93 -26.98 6.70
N GLN A 57 -0.72 -26.45 6.56
CA GLN A 57 -0.29 -25.20 7.14
C GLN A 57 0.11 -24.22 6.03
N SER A 58 -0.40 -23.00 6.10
CA SER A 58 0.04 -21.89 5.27
C SER A 58 1.22 -21.21 5.95
N LEU A 59 2.27 -20.98 5.20
CA LEU A 59 3.46 -20.26 5.63
C LEU A 59 3.57 -18.97 4.83
N GLY A 60 3.95 -17.89 5.50
CA GLY A 60 4.22 -16.61 4.85
C GLY A 60 5.47 -15.98 5.44
N ASP A 61 6.43 -15.65 4.59
CA ASP A 61 7.59 -14.85 4.93
C ASP A 61 7.46 -13.48 4.26
N ASN A 62 7.25 -12.44 5.07
CA ASN A 62 7.14 -11.07 4.58
C ASN A 62 8.40 -10.28 4.94
N THR A 63 9.06 -9.72 3.94
CA THR A 63 10.21 -8.85 4.12
C THR A 63 9.87 -7.45 3.62
N ASP A 64 9.95 -6.46 4.51
CA ASP A 64 9.81 -5.04 4.20
C ASP A 64 11.15 -4.33 4.39
N LEU A 65 11.55 -3.56 3.41
CA LEU A 65 12.70 -2.67 3.45
C LEU A 65 12.27 -1.28 2.98
N SER A 66 12.67 -0.25 3.73
CA SER A 66 12.55 1.14 3.29
C SER A 66 13.78 1.93 3.69
N ALA A 67 14.31 2.73 2.78
CA ALA A 67 15.41 3.63 3.03
C ALA A 67 15.19 4.97 2.36
N THR A 68 15.42 6.05 3.11
CA THR A 68 15.34 7.44 2.65
C THR A 68 16.67 8.12 2.88
N ALA A 69 17.10 8.90 1.89
CA ALA A 69 18.19 9.86 2.03
C ALA A 69 17.72 11.22 1.51
N GLY A 70 18.05 12.28 2.20
CA GLY A 70 17.61 13.60 1.84
C GLY A 70 18.55 14.70 2.34
N PHE A 71 18.26 15.88 1.85
CA PHE A 71 18.92 17.10 2.26
C PHE A 71 17.89 18.22 2.40
N LYS A 72 17.92 18.92 3.55
CA LYS A 72 17.04 20.04 3.85
C LYS A 72 17.83 21.24 4.27
N GLY A 73 17.34 22.43 3.98
CA GLY A 73 18.03 23.66 4.31
C GLY A 73 17.29 24.90 3.84
N LEU A 74 18.03 25.99 3.67
CA LEU A 74 17.52 27.27 3.21
C LEU A 74 18.12 27.62 1.84
N ILE A 75 17.26 28.08 0.91
CA ILE A 75 17.66 28.73 -0.32
C ILE A 75 17.46 30.25 -0.14
N GLY A 76 18.57 31.01 -0.19
CA GLY A 76 18.54 32.41 0.19
C GLY A 76 18.27 32.58 1.66
N GLU A 77 17.42 33.54 2.03
CA GLU A 77 17.09 33.86 3.44
C GLU A 77 15.69 33.35 3.84
N ASP A 78 14.83 33.02 2.89
CA ASP A 78 13.38 32.89 3.11
C ASP A 78 12.76 31.55 2.67
N TRP A 79 13.44 30.75 1.86
CA TRP A 79 12.90 29.51 1.35
C TRP A 79 13.47 28.31 2.10
N ASP A 80 12.65 27.65 2.87
CA ASP A 80 12.93 26.27 3.31
C ASP A 80 12.80 25.32 2.13
N TYR A 81 13.69 24.34 2.03
CA TYR A 81 13.57 23.25 1.07
C TYR A 81 13.95 21.91 1.69
N ASP A 82 13.36 20.88 1.15
CA ASP A 82 13.68 19.47 1.43
C ASP A 82 13.68 18.69 0.12
N SER A 83 14.77 17.99 -0.14
CA SER A 83 14.86 17.07 -1.28
C SER A 83 15.23 15.69 -0.79
N SER A 84 14.51 14.68 -1.25
CA SER A 84 14.72 13.30 -0.78
C SER A 84 14.49 12.28 -1.88
N ILE A 85 15.13 11.13 -1.70
CA ILE A 85 14.84 9.91 -2.43
C ILE A 85 14.55 8.82 -1.42
N THR A 86 13.46 8.10 -1.65
CA THR A 86 13.04 6.95 -0.85
C THR A 86 12.95 5.73 -1.75
N HIS A 87 13.54 4.62 -1.33
CA HIS A 87 13.32 3.32 -1.95
C HIS A 87 12.65 2.39 -0.95
N GLY A 88 11.59 1.73 -1.38
CA GLY A 88 10.85 0.73 -0.61
C GLY A 88 10.69 -0.57 -1.39
N ARG A 89 10.75 -1.69 -0.68
CA ARG A 89 10.51 -3.03 -1.21
C ARG A 89 9.73 -3.83 -0.18
N ASN A 90 8.64 -4.45 -0.62
CA ASN A 90 7.94 -5.49 0.11
C ASN A 90 7.99 -6.77 -0.71
N ARG A 91 8.37 -7.88 -0.09
CA ARG A 91 8.30 -9.21 -0.68
C ARG A 91 7.60 -10.16 0.27
N PHE A 92 6.59 -10.83 -0.25
CA PHE A 92 5.84 -11.88 0.43
C PHE A 92 6.09 -13.21 -0.28
N GLU A 93 6.76 -14.13 0.40
CA GLU A 93 7.04 -15.49 -0.04
C GLU A 93 6.01 -16.42 0.62
N SER A 94 5.30 -17.19 -0.20
CA SER A 94 4.20 -18.04 0.24
C SER A 94 4.54 -19.50 0.06
N ALA A 95 4.23 -20.32 1.07
CA ALA A 95 4.41 -21.75 1.00
C ALA A 95 3.28 -22.48 1.75
N THR A 96 3.10 -23.75 1.44
CA THR A 96 2.24 -24.66 2.21
C THR A 96 3.01 -25.89 2.62
N GLU A 97 2.72 -26.41 3.81
CA GLU A 97 3.37 -27.63 4.31
C GLU A 97 2.40 -28.56 5.03
N ARG A 98 2.87 -29.78 5.39
CA ARG A 98 2.06 -30.85 5.99
C ARG A 98 0.87 -31.20 5.11
N THR A 99 1.10 -31.22 3.83
CA THR A 99 0.09 -31.45 2.80
C THR A 99 0.65 -32.37 1.71
N LEU A 100 -0.04 -32.49 0.60
CA LEU A 100 0.39 -33.25 -0.57
C LEU A 100 -0.28 -32.71 -1.84
N ASN A 101 0.25 -33.11 -2.99
CA ASN A 101 -0.43 -32.98 -4.28
C ASN A 101 -0.87 -34.38 -4.71
N VAL A 102 -2.18 -34.64 -4.69
CA VAL A 102 -2.77 -35.96 -5.01
C VAL A 102 -2.41 -36.41 -6.42
N ALA A 103 -2.25 -35.50 -7.37
CA ALA A 103 -1.89 -35.83 -8.75
C ALA A 103 -0.48 -36.40 -8.90
N LEU A 104 0.40 -36.19 -7.92
CA LEU A 104 1.76 -36.75 -7.89
C LEU A 104 1.82 -38.10 -7.16
N GLY A 105 0.76 -38.52 -6.49
CA GLY A 105 0.71 -39.78 -5.74
C GLY A 105 1.85 -39.91 -4.73
N ALA A 106 2.55 -41.04 -4.72
CA ALA A 106 3.63 -41.34 -3.78
C ALA A 106 4.87 -40.46 -3.93
N ASP A 107 5.05 -39.78 -5.05
CA ASP A 107 6.16 -38.88 -5.34
C ASP A 107 5.85 -37.43 -4.88
N SER A 108 4.70 -37.21 -4.24
CA SER A 108 4.32 -35.88 -3.75
C SER A 108 5.24 -35.40 -2.63
N PRO A 109 5.82 -34.20 -2.75
CA PRO A 109 6.38 -33.49 -1.58
C PRO A 109 5.29 -33.26 -0.53
N THR A 110 5.72 -32.91 0.70
CA THR A 110 4.83 -32.51 1.80
C THR A 110 4.94 -31.02 2.13
N ARG A 111 5.80 -30.31 1.42
CA ARG A 111 5.98 -28.85 1.45
C ARG A 111 6.13 -28.37 0.01
N PHE A 112 5.54 -27.21 -0.27
CA PHE A 112 5.52 -26.57 -1.58
C PHE A 112 5.73 -25.07 -1.41
N ASP A 113 6.59 -24.48 -2.21
CA ASP A 113 6.58 -23.04 -2.42
C ASP A 113 5.45 -22.71 -3.40
N THR A 114 4.59 -21.79 -3.01
CA THR A 114 3.36 -21.48 -3.76
C THR A 114 3.45 -20.19 -4.56
N GLY A 115 4.58 -19.51 -4.49
CA GLY A 115 4.91 -18.33 -5.26
C GLY A 115 5.07 -17.08 -4.40
N ASP A 116 5.68 -16.06 -5.01
CA ASP A 116 6.04 -14.82 -4.33
C ASP A 116 5.35 -13.62 -4.97
N TYR A 117 5.17 -12.59 -4.14
CA TYR A 117 4.63 -11.29 -4.54
C TYR A 117 5.60 -10.22 -4.10
N GLU A 118 5.96 -9.33 -5.02
CA GLU A 118 6.90 -8.26 -4.72
C GLU A 118 6.40 -6.90 -5.21
N LEU A 119 6.49 -5.90 -4.33
CA LEU A 119 6.25 -4.51 -4.63
C LEU A 119 7.53 -3.73 -4.41
N ARG A 120 7.91 -2.92 -5.40
CA ARG A 120 9.02 -1.97 -5.31
C ARG A 120 8.51 -0.57 -5.63
N GLN A 121 9.03 0.40 -4.88
CA GLN A 121 8.72 1.80 -5.13
C GLN A 121 9.97 2.65 -4.91
N THR A 122 10.22 3.55 -5.83
CA THR A 122 11.23 4.61 -5.67
C THR A 122 10.54 5.95 -5.83
N THR A 123 10.69 6.84 -4.86
CA THR A 123 10.07 8.16 -4.87
C THR A 123 11.16 9.23 -4.69
N ALA A 124 11.19 10.21 -5.56
CA ALA A 124 11.98 11.42 -5.41
C ALA A 124 11.05 12.59 -5.14
N ASN A 125 11.32 13.35 -4.07
CA ASN A 125 10.55 14.52 -3.66
C ASN A 125 11.41 15.77 -3.65
N LEU A 126 10.81 16.88 -4.00
CA LEU A 126 11.33 18.21 -3.81
C LEU A 126 10.21 19.08 -3.25
N ASP A 127 10.39 19.52 -2.02
CA ASP A 127 9.44 20.35 -1.29
C ASP A 127 10.09 21.69 -0.93
N SER A 128 9.33 22.78 -1.01
CA SER A 128 9.79 24.07 -0.54
C SER A 128 8.67 24.88 0.06
N SER A 129 8.99 25.72 1.03
CA SER A 129 8.03 26.59 1.67
C SER A 129 8.66 27.93 2.08
N ARG A 130 7.80 28.95 2.12
CA ARG A 130 8.21 30.26 2.66
C ARG A 130 7.04 30.99 3.30
N GLU A 131 7.36 31.85 4.23
CA GLU A 131 6.42 32.83 4.77
C GLU A 131 6.23 33.99 3.79
N LEU A 132 4.97 34.30 3.47
CA LEU A 132 4.57 35.46 2.66
C LEU A 132 3.85 36.45 3.52
N ARG A 133 4.27 37.73 3.47
CA ARG A 133 3.54 38.81 4.12
C ARG A 133 2.68 39.56 3.11
N LEU A 134 1.36 39.49 3.29
CA LEU A 134 0.38 40.21 2.51
C LEU A 134 -0.28 41.28 3.39
N GLY A 135 0.24 42.51 3.31
CA GLY A 135 -0.13 43.57 4.26
C GLY A 135 0.35 43.26 5.69
N SER A 136 -0.59 43.23 6.62
CA SER A 136 -0.32 42.91 8.03
C SER A 136 -0.45 41.39 8.34
N ARG A 137 -0.73 40.55 7.35
CA ARG A 137 -1.01 39.13 7.50
C ARG A 137 0.13 38.27 7.01
N SER A 138 0.35 37.16 7.69
CA SER A 138 1.34 36.16 7.33
C SER A 138 0.65 34.91 6.79
N PHE A 139 1.21 34.39 5.69
CA PHE A 139 0.78 33.14 5.06
C PHE A 139 2.00 32.27 4.82
N VAL A 140 1.84 30.98 4.89
CA VAL A 140 2.85 30.01 4.45
C VAL A 140 2.43 29.50 3.06
N LEU A 141 3.30 29.70 2.08
CA LEU A 141 3.21 29.08 0.77
C LEU A 141 4.10 27.85 0.76
N ALA A 142 3.52 26.69 0.45
CA ALA A 142 4.27 25.46 0.20
C ALA A 142 4.06 24.98 -1.24
N LEU A 143 5.14 24.55 -1.87
CA LEU A 143 5.17 24.02 -3.24
C LEU A 143 5.98 22.73 -3.24
N GLY A 144 5.55 21.74 -4.01
CA GLY A 144 6.32 20.51 -4.13
C GLY A 144 6.12 19.77 -5.43
N GLY A 145 7.08 18.89 -5.71
CA GLY A 145 7.09 17.99 -6.84
C GLY A 145 7.50 16.59 -6.42
N GLU A 146 6.91 15.61 -7.05
CA GLU A 146 7.17 14.19 -6.80
C GLU A 146 7.35 13.47 -8.13
N TYR A 147 8.34 12.60 -8.18
CA TYR A 147 8.43 11.53 -9.16
C TYR A 147 8.41 10.20 -8.42
N ARG A 148 7.55 9.26 -8.85
CA ARG A 148 7.43 7.94 -8.26
C ARG A 148 7.43 6.87 -9.35
N TYR A 149 8.30 5.88 -9.18
CA TYR A 149 8.33 4.65 -9.95
C TYR A 149 7.81 3.52 -9.09
N GLU A 150 6.85 2.77 -9.58
CA GLU A 150 6.26 1.61 -8.91
C GLU A 150 6.42 0.37 -9.79
N ASN A 151 6.70 -0.77 -9.18
CA ASN A 151 6.82 -2.04 -9.88
C ASN A 151 6.18 -3.15 -9.04
N TYR A 152 5.38 -3.99 -9.67
CA TYR A 152 4.72 -5.15 -9.09
C TYR A 152 5.14 -6.40 -9.86
N LEU A 153 5.66 -7.39 -9.12
CA LEU A 153 6.11 -8.66 -9.66
C LEU A 153 5.43 -9.81 -8.92
N THR A 154 5.15 -10.87 -9.66
CA THR A 154 4.80 -12.18 -9.08
C THR A 154 5.71 -13.24 -9.66
N TYR A 155 6.02 -14.24 -8.87
CA TYR A 155 6.90 -15.35 -9.24
C TYR A 155 6.19 -16.67 -9.03
N ALA A 156 6.37 -17.59 -9.97
CA ALA A 156 5.78 -18.93 -9.90
C ALA A 156 6.30 -19.70 -8.68
N GLY A 157 5.45 -20.56 -8.16
CA GLY A 157 5.82 -21.55 -7.15
C GLY A 157 6.52 -22.76 -7.75
N ASP A 158 6.80 -23.76 -6.90
CA ASP A 158 7.30 -25.04 -7.33
C ASP A 158 6.38 -25.73 -8.33
N ALA A 159 6.91 -26.40 -9.36
CA ALA A 159 6.12 -27.10 -10.33
C ALA A 159 5.14 -28.12 -9.69
N ALA A 160 5.57 -28.77 -8.59
CA ALA A 160 4.74 -29.66 -7.82
C ALA A 160 3.55 -28.98 -7.14
N SER A 161 3.62 -27.66 -6.87
CA SER A 161 2.56 -26.90 -6.20
C SER A 161 1.34 -26.64 -7.08
N TYR A 162 1.51 -26.66 -8.41
CA TYR A 162 0.44 -26.40 -9.39
C TYR A 162 0.23 -27.52 -10.41
N PHE A 163 0.99 -28.66 -10.32
CA PHE A 163 0.78 -29.79 -11.21
C PHE A 163 -0.56 -30.48 -10.95
N GLY A 164 -1.35 -30.73 -11.98
CA GLY A 164 -2.65 -31.39 -11.90
C GLY A 164 -3.62 -30.63 -10.99
N THR A 165 -4.01 -31.24 -9.86
CA THR A 165 -4.90 -30.62 -8.85
C THR A 165 -4.20 -29.55 -8.02
N GLY A 166 -2.87 -29.47 -8.09
CA GLY A 166 -2.07 -28.63 -7.22
C GLY A 166 -1.94 -29.14 -5.79
N ALA A 167 -1.17 -28.43 -4.98
CA ALA A 167 -1.01 -28.75 -3.56
C ALA A 167 -2.34 -28.50 -2.82
N ASP A 168 -2.73 -29.45 -1.96
CA ASP A 168 -3.91 -29.30 -1.13
C ASP A 168 -3.70 -28.21 -0.07
N GLY A 169 -4.67 -27.30 0.04
CA GLY A 169 -4.64 -26.14 0.90
C GLY A 169 -4.24 -24.83 0.19
N ALA A 170 -3.27 -24.88 -0.74
CA ALA A 170 -2.89 -23.69 -1.53
C ALA A 170 -2.22 -24.10 -2.84
N ASN A 171 -2.85 -23.84 -3.98
CA ASN A 171 -2.25 -24.02 -5.28
C ASN A 171 -1.18 -22.94 -5.51
N GLY A 172 -0.03 -23.35 -6.06
CA GLY A 172 1.01 -22.42 -6.45
C GLY A 172 0.68 -21.61 -7.71
N LEU A 173 1.26 -20.41 -7.81
CA LEU A 173 1.27 -19.61 -9.03
C LEU A 173 1.99 -20.39 -10.14
N ARG A 174 1.42 -20.36 -11.33
CA ARG A 174 2.01 -20.96 -12.53
C ARG A 174 2.95 -19.97 -13.23
N PRO A 175 3.95 -20.43 -13.99
CA PRO A 175 4.79 -19.52 -14.78
C PRO A 175 4.01 -18.62 -15.76
N SER A 176 2.86 -19.08 -16.25
CA SER A 176 1.97 -18.27 -17.10
C SER A 176 1.19 -17.19 -16.35
N GLU A 177 1.27 -17.19 -15.03
CA GLU A 177 0.62 -16.23 -14.13
C GLU A 177 1.61 -15.22 -13.53
N GLU A 178 2.90 -15.34 -13.89
CA GLU A 178 3.90 -14.35 -13.52
C GLU A 178 3.59 -13.00 -14.15
N VAL A 179 3.80 -11.96 -13.37
CA VAL A 179 3.50 -10.58 -13.73
C VAL A 179 4.75 -9.74 -13.44
N ASP A 180 5.06 -8.82 -14.34
CA ASP A 180 6.03 -7.75 -14.15
C ASP A 180 5.42 -6.48 -14.74
N LEU A 181 4.83 -5.66 -13.87
CA LEU A 181 4.19 -4.41 -14.23
C LEU A 181 4.86 -3.25 -13.52
N ASP A 182 5.06 -2.18 -14.26
CA ASP A 182 5.59 -0.94 -13.70
C ASP A 182 4.75 0.27 -14.15
N ARG A 183 4.90 1.38 -13.43
CA ARG A 183 4.37 2.67 -13.83
C ARG A 183 5.18 3.82 -13.25
N ASN A 184 5.11 4.94 -13.96
CA ASN A 184 5.65 6.21 -13.55
C ASN A 184 4.52 7.14 -13.13
N VAL A 185 4.77 7.89 -12.05
CA VAL A 185 3.83 8.88 -11.53
C VAL A 185 4.58 10.19 -11.35
N PHE A 186 4.01 11.27 -11.87
CA PHE A 186 4.48 12.63 -11.65
C PHE A 186 3.43 13.39 -10.85
N GLY A 187 3.83 14.03 -9.77
CA GLY A 187 2.97 14.84 -8.92
C GLY A 187 3.52 16.24 -8.72
N SER A 188 2.63 17.22 -8.56
CA SER A 188 2.99 18.55 -8.07
C SER A 188 1.86 19.09 -7.20
N TYR A 189 2.21 19.91 -6.21
CA TYR A 189 1.22 20.53 -5.34
C TYR A 189 1.57 21.97 -4.99
N ALA A 190 0.54 22.71 -4.61
CA ALA A 190 0.65 24.03 -4.01
C ALA A 190 -0.33 24.12 -2.84
N GLU A 191 0.11 24.72 -1.75
CA GLU A 191 -0.66 24.98 -0.54
C GLU A 191 -0.41 26.39 -0.05
N LEU A 192 -1.48 27.07 0.37
CA LEU A 192 -1.43 28.37 1.01
C LEU A 192 -2.23 28.30 2.32
N SER A 193 -1.56 28.56 3.45
CA SER A 193 -2.16 28.53 4.77
C SER A 193 -1.85 29.80 5.54
N GLY A 194 -2.81 30.36 6.24
CA GLY A 194 -2.59 31.53 7.07
C GLY A 194 -3.84 32.17 7.64
N ASP A 195 -3.64 33.20 8.46
CA ASP A 195 -4.69 33.95 9.10
C ASP A 195 -5.28 35.00 8.14
N LEU A 196 -6.46 34.67 7.54
CA LEU A 196 -7.20 35.63 6.70
C LEU A 196 -7.74 36.81 7.53
N THR A 197 -8.13 36.57 8.77
CA THR A 197 -8.50 37.58 9.78
C THR A 197 -7.96 37.18 11.15
N ASP A 198 -8.06 38.04 12.17
CA ASP A 198 -7.67 37.70 13.55
C ASP A 198 -8.39 36.48 14.12
N ARG A 199 -9.50 36.06 13.50
CA ARG A 199 -10.34 34.94 13.95
C ARG A 199 -10.45 33.81 12.96
N LEU A 200 -10.04 33.99 11.70
CA LEU A 200 -10.20 33.03 10.62
C LEU A 200 -8.86 32.61 10.04
N LEU A 201 -8.46 31.38 10.31
CA LEU A 201 -7.39 30.71 9.63
C LEU A 201 -7.98 29.93 8.44
N VAL A 202 -7.32 29.99 7.29
CA VAL A 202 -7.70 29.26 6.06
C VAL A 202 -6.50 28.51 5.54
N ASP A 203 -6.75 27.32 5.03
CA ASP A 203 -5.80 26.48 4.33
C ASP A 203 -6.42 26.01 3.01
N ALA A 204 -5.73 26.25 1.90
CA ALA A 204 -6.14 25.84 0.56
C ALA A 204 -4.98 25.09 -0.11
N ALA A 205 -5.23 23.87 -0.54
CA ALA A 205 -4.26 23.01 -1.20
C ALA A 205 -4.81 22.43 -2.50
N THR A 206 -3.94 22.28 -3.46
CA THR A 206 -4.23 21.56 -4.72
C THR A 206 -3.06 20.67 -5.08
N ARG A 207 -3.35 19.49 -5.65
CA ARG A 207 -2.36 18.53 -6.12
C ARG A 207 -2.79 17.99 -7.47
N TRP A 208 -1.89 18.04 -8.42
CA TRP A 208 -2.00 17.38 -9.71
C TRP A 208 -1.11 16.14 -9.74
N GLU A 209 -1.63 15.06 -10.29
CA GLU A 209 -0.87 13.82 -10.51
C GLU A 209 -1.14 13.28 -11.91
N HIS A 210 -0.12 12.72 -12.50
CA HIS A 210 -0.19 12.02 -13.79
C HIS A 210 0.42 10.62 -13.62
N TYR A 211 -0.41 9.63 -13.92
CA TYR A 211 -0.07 8.22 -13.98
C TYR A 211 0.02 7.83 -15.45
N ASP A 212 1.07 7.15 -15.89
CA ASP A 212 1.22 6.74 -17.29
C ASP A 212 0.16 5.69 -17.71
N ASP A 213 -0.37 4.92 -16.75
CA ASP A 213 -1.40 3.90 -16.96
C ASP A 213 -2.85 4.36 -16.64
N ALA A 214 -3.03 5.38 -15.79
CA ALA A 214 -4.34 5.80 -15.28
C ALA A 214 -4.69 7.27 -15.57
N GLY A 215 -3.82 7.99 -16.30
CA GLY A 215 -4.02 9.37 -16.72
C GLY A 215 -3.85 10.39 -15.60
N SER A 216 -4.35 11.61 -15.83
CA SER A 216 -4.16 12.74 -14.90
C SER A 216 -5.36 12.97 -14.00
N LYS A 217 -5.08 13.42 -12.77
CA LYS A 217 -6.08 13.81 -11.77
C LYS A 217 -5.66 15.09 -11.06
N LEU A 218 -6.65 15.91 -10.75
CA LEU A 218 -6.52 17.09 -9.90
C LEU A 218 -7.35 16.91 -8.65
N THR A 219 -6.72 17.10 -7.49
CA THR A 219 -7.38 17.10 -6.20
C THR A 219 -7.21 18.42 -5.51
N GLY A 220 -8.12 18.75 -4.61
CA GLY A 220 -8.07 19.98 -3.84
C GLY A 220 -8.68 19.81 -2.46
N LYS A 221 -8.23 20.64 -1.55
CA LYS A 221 -8.74 20.76 -0.20
C LYS A 221 -8.87 22.23 0.16
N LEU A 222 -9.97 22.57 0.79
CA LEU A 222 -10.17 23.85 1.45
C LEU A 222 -10.60 23.58 2.88
N SER A 223 -9.88 24.14 3.83
CA SER A 223 -10.22 24.05 5.25
C SER A 223 -10.14 25.40 5.93
N GLY A 224 -10.87 25.55 7.03
CA GLY A 224 -10.86 26.75 7.81
C GLY A 224 -11.17 26.50 9.28
N ARG A 225 -10.65 27.38 10.12
CA ARG A 225 -10.92 27.41 11.56
C ARG A 225 -11.31 28.84 11.94
N TYR A 226 -12.54 28.99 12.44
CA TYR A 226 -13.05 30.28 12.90
C TYR A 226 -13.18 30.31 14.43
N ARG A 227 -12.52 31.24 15.08
CA ARG A 227 -12.63 31.50 16.53
C ARG A 227 -13.90 32.29 16.79
N LEU A 228 -14.90 31.62 17.37
CA LEU A 228 -16.14 32.24 17.82
C LEU A 228 -15.89 33.12 19.07
N THR A 229 -15.13 32.55 20.03
CA THR A 229 -14.63 33.20 21.23
C THR A 229 -13.17 32.78 21.47
N GLU A 230 -12.54 33.23 22.55
CA GLU A 230 -11.21 32.77 22.96
C GLU A 230 -11.19 31.26 23.29
N GLN A 231 -12.33 30.73 23.74
CA GLN A 231 -12.46 29.34 24.19
C GLN A 231 -13.18 28.44 23.18
N LEU A 232 -13.81 29.02 22.15
CA LEU A 232 -14.65 28.24 21.22
C LEU A 232 -14.24 28.49 19.78
N ALA A 233 -13.98 27.43 19.02
CA ALA A 233 -13.67 27.51 17.61
C ALA A 233 -14.46 26.47 16.80
N LEU A 234 -14.96 26.92 15.65
CA LEU A 234 -15.55 26.09 14.61
C LEU A 234 -14.48 25.77 13.57
N ARG A 235 -14.44 24.54 13.10
CA ARG A 235 -13.56 24.11 12.01
C ARG A 235 -14.35 23.34 10.95
N GLY A 236 -13.91 23.41 9.71
CA GLY A 236 -14.52 22.65 8.63
C GLY A 236 -13.54 22.43 7.51
N ALA A 237 -13.76 21.38 6.73
CA ALA A 237 -12.98 21.08 5.55
C ALA A 237 -13.85 20.43 4.47
N ILE A 238 -13.51 20.74 3.22
CA ILE A 238 -14.01 20.04 2.04
C ILE A 238 -12.82 19.58 1.21
N SER A 239 -12.87 18.39 0.65
CA SER A 239 -11.85 17.90 -0.27
C SER A 239 -12.42 16.89 -1.26
N ASN A 240 -11.75 16.79 -2.40
CA ASN A 240 -11.91 15.67 -3.31
C ASN A 240 -10.60 14.88 -3.36
N ASN A 241 -10.70 13.55 -3.42
CA ASN A 241 -9.53 12.67 -3.52
C ASN A 241 -9.79 11.61 -4.58
N PHE A 242 -8.72 10.94 -4.99
CA PHE A 242 -8.80 9.77 -5.85
C PHE A 242 -7.78 8.72 -5.42
N ARG A 243 -8.00 7.50 -5.89
CA ARG A 243 -7.03 6.40 -5.80
C ARG A 243 -6.94 5.71 -7.16
N ALA A 244 -5.76 5.74 -7.78
CA ALA A 244 -5.50 4.95 -8.97
C ALA A 244 -5.58 3.45 -8.64
N PRO A 245 -6.01 2.58 -9.57
CA PRO A 245 -5.92 1.15 -9.39
C PRO A 245 -4.47 0.75 -9.06
N SER A 246 -4.28 -0.14 -8.11
CA SER A 246 -2.93 -0.66 -7.84
C SER A 246 -2.47 -1.55 -8.98
N LEU A 247 -1.13 -1.66 -9.20
CA LEU A 247 -0.58 -2.57 -10.20
C LEU A 247 -1.00 -4.02 -9.94
N ALA A 248 -1.16 -4.41 -8.66
CA ALA A 248 -1.70 -5.72 -8.28
C ALA A 248 -3.16 -5.90 -8.74
N GLN A 249 -4.02 -4.87 -8.62
CA GLN A 249 -5.40 -4.96 -9.13
C GLN A 249 -5.45 -5.08 -10.65
N VAL A 250 -4.49 -4.45 -11.35
CA VAL A 250 -4.41 -4.50 -12.82
C VAL A 250 -3.91 -5.86 -13.29
N GLY A 251 -2.89 -6.42 -12.64
CA GLY A 251 -2.12 -7.53 -13.18
C GLY A 251 -2.30 -8.87 -12.50
N PHE A 252 -2.81 -8.92 -11.26
CA PHE A 252 -2.92 -10.18 -10.52
C PHE A 252 -3.78 -11.20 -11.28
N GLN A 253 -3.25 -12.41 -11.38
CA GLN A 253 -3.96 -13.56 -11.95
C GLN A 253 -3.55 -14.83 -11.19
N HIS A 254 -4.47 -15.76 -11.06
CA HIS A 254 -4.24 -17.01 -10.35
C HIS A 254 -5.27 -18.07 -10.76
N THR A 255 -4.82 -19.31 -10.85
CA THR A 255 -5.66 -20.48 -11.11
C THR A 255 -5.67 -21.41 -9.91
N THR A 256 -6.84 -21.69 -9.40
CA THR A 256 -7.07 -22.72 -8.39
C THR A 256 -7.87 -23.86 -8.97
N SER A 257 -7.48 -25.09 -8.65
CA SER A 257 -8.20 -26.29 -9.09
C SER A 257 -9.04 -26.83 -7.93
N ASN A 258 -10.33 -26.98 -8.15
CA ASN A 258 -11.28 -27.48 -7.15
C ASN A 258 -12.08 -28.66 -7.72
N PHE A 259 -12.54 -29.55 -6.84
CA PHE A 259 -13.51 -30.57 -7.23
C PHE A 259 -14.90 -29.95 -7.34
N GLY A 260 -15.46 -29.98 -8.55
CA GLY A 260 -16.83 -29.59 -8.81
C GLY A 260 -17.83 -30.69 -8.44
N THR A 261 -19.12 -30.40 -8.66
CA THR A 261 -20.20 -31.34 -8.43
C THR A 261 -20.00 -32.62 -9.27
N GLY A 262 -20.02 -33.78 -8.62
CA GLY A 262 -19.76 -35.05 -9.27
C GLY A 262 -18.29 -35.50 -9.35
N GLY A 263 -17.38 -34.80 -8.62
CA GLY A 263 -15.97 -35.19 -8.54
C GLY A 263 -15.13 -34.82 -9.76
N THR A 264 -15.64 -33.98 -10.66
CA THR A 264 -14.88 -33.46 -11.80
C THR A 264 -13.95 -32.33 -11.32
N LEU A 265 -12.69 -32.38 -11.75
CA LEU A 265 -11.76 -31.29 -11.51
C LEU A 265 -12.17 -30.05 -12.32
N THR A 266 -12.28 -28.91 -11.67
CA THR A 266 -12.65 -27.64 -12.29
C THR A 266 -11.63 -26.58 -11.90
N ASP A 267 -11.04 -25.94 -12.92
CA ASP A 267 -10.17 -24.79 -12.72
C ASP A 267 -11.00 -23.51 -12.57
N ILE A 268 -10.76 -22.79 -11.48
CA ILE A 268 -11.28 -21.44 -11.23
C ILE A 268 -10.14 -20.46 -11.46
N ARG A 269 -10.33 -19.50 -12.35
CA ARG A 269 -9.30 -18.54 -12.71
C ARG A 269 -9.69 -17.13 -12.34
N VAL A 270 -8.84 -16.47 -11.58
CA VAL A 270 -8.80 -15.01 -11.46
C VAL A 270 -7.94 -14.51 -12.60
N LEU A 271 -8.49 -13.66 -13.44
CA LEU A 271 -7.82 -13.12 -14.63
C LEU A 271 -7.59 -11.63 -14.49
N SER A 272 -6.45 -11.18 -15.00
CA SER A 272 -6.20 -9.75 -15.21
C SER A 272 -7.30 -9.14 -16.08
N VAL A 273 -7.64 -7.88 -15.85
CA VAL A 273 -8.63 -7.16 -16.70
C VAL A 273 -8.16 -7.04 -18.16
N ASN A 274 -6.88 -7.21 -18.42
CA ASN A 274 -6.29 -7.15 -19.76
C ASN A 274 -6.24 -8.54 -20.45
N ASP A 275 -6.59 -9.61 -19.74
CA ASP A 275 -6.66 -10.95 -20.33
C ASP A 275 -7.73 -10.99 -21.43
N PRO A 276 -7.44 -11.57 -22.62
CA PRO A 276 -8.41 -11.66 -23.72
C PRO A 276 -9.72 -12.38 -23.35
N ILE A 277 -9.65 -13.37 -22.44
CA ILE A 277 -10.84 -14.09 -21.96
C ILE A 277 -11.66 -13.17 -21.06
N ALA A 278 -11.02 -12.45 -20.14
CA ALA A 278 -11.69 -11.49 -19.28
C ALA A 278 -12.39 -10.41 -20.12
N ARG A 279 -11.72 -9.87 -21.15
CA ARG A 279 -12.29 -8.90 -22.09
C ARG A 279 -13.49 -9.47 -22.85
N ALA A 280 -13.41 -10.70 -23.34
CA ALA A 280 -14.51 -11.37 -24.01
C ALA A 280 -15.73 -11.59 -23.08
N LEU A 281 -15.50 -11.72 -21.78
CA LEU A 281 -16.53 -11.83 -20.74
C LEU A 281 -17.05 -10.46 -20.24
N GLY A 282 -16.56 -9.34 -20.79
CA GLY A 282 -17.04 -8.00 -20.48
C GLY A 282 -16.20 -7.21 -19.46
N ALA A 283 -14.96 -7.63 -19.19
CA ALA A 283 -14.06 -6.82 -18.36
C ALA A 283 -13.74 -5.49 -19.05
N GLU A 284 -13.82 -4.40 -18.28
CA GLU A 284 -13.48 -3.04 -18.69
C GLU A 284 -12.19 -2.59 -18.01
N ASP A 285 -11.58 -1.52 -18.55
CA ASP A 285 -10.44 -0.87 -17.90
C ASP A 285 -10.80 -0.41 -16.50
N LEU A 286 -9.90 -0.63 -15.55
CA LEU A 286 -10.08 -0.14 -14.20
C LEU A 286 -10.07 1.38 -14.19
N LYS A 287 -10.97 1.96 -13.42
CA LYS A 287 -11.10 3.42 -13.25
C LYS A 287 -10.61 3.80 -11.87
N PRO A 288 -9.97 4.98 -11.72
CA PRO A 288 -9.64 5.50 -10.40
C PRO A 288 -10.89 5.65 -9.53
N GLU A 289 -10.79 5.22 -8.29
CA GLU A 289 -11.78 5.53 -7.26
C GLU A 289 -11.73 7.02 -6.95
N THR A 290 -12.87 7.63 -6.71
CA THR A 290 -12.95 9.04 -6.33
C THR A 290 -13.78 9.22 -5.08
N SER A 291 -13.39 10.17 -4.23
CA SER A 291 -14.15 10.53 -3.04
C SER A 291 -14.32 12.05 -2.93
N LYS A 292 -15.40 12.44 -2.28
CA LYS A 292 -15.62 13.81 -1.81
C LYS A 292 -15.83 13.74 -0.30
N ASN A 293 -15.08 14.54 0.42
CA ASN A 293 -15.12 14.53 1.88
C ASN A 293 -15.57 15.90 2.37
N PHE A 294 -16.36 15.87 3.40
CA PHE A 294 -16.80 17.03 4.17
C PHE A 294 -16.61 16.72 5.66
N SER A 295 -16.11 17.68 6.40
CA SER A 295 -16.04 17.59 7.85
C SER A 295 -16.41 18.91 8.49
N LEU A 296 -17.05 18.84 9.65
CA LEU A 296 -17.38 20.00 10.48
C LEU A 296 -17.06 19.63 11.94
N GLY A 297 -16.41 20.53 12.65
CA GLY A 297 -16.05 20.28 14.04
C GLY A 297 -16.14 21.53 14.89
N LEU A 298 -16.39 21.31 16.17
CA LEU A 298 -16.41 22.33 17.21
C LEU A 298 -15.36 21.95 18.27
N THR A 299 -14.52 22.91 18.64
CA THR A 299 -13.57 22.74 19.74
C THR A 299 -13.85 23.77 20.83
N ALA A 300 -13.88 23.34 22.09
CA ALA A 300 -14.14 24.20 23.23
C ALA A 300 -13.13 23.94 24.34
N GLN A 301 -12.46 24.99 24.81
CA GLN A 301 -11.67 24.98 26.04
C GLN A 301 -12.59 25.43 27.20
N LEU A 302 -13.17 24.44 27.90
CA LEU A 302 -14.18 24.69 28.95
C LEU A 302 -13.53 25.16 30.27
N SER A 303 -12.24 24.82 30.47
CA SER A 303 -11.43 25.29 31.60
C SER A 303 -9.96 25.10 31.27
N GLU A 304 -9.03 25.56 32.14
CA GLU A 304 -7.60 25.34 31.99
C GLU A 304 -7.18 23.85 31.98
N ARG A 305 -8.08 22.95 32.38
CA ARG A 305 -7.81 21.50 32.52
C ARG A 305 -8.77 20.63 31.70
N PHE A 306 -9.69 21.24 30.97
CA PHE A 306 -10.72 20.47 30.24
C PHE A 306 -10.98 21.07 28.85
N ASP A 307 -10.60 20.30 27.82
CA ASP A 307 -10.88 20.56 26.44
C ASP A 307 -11.89 19.55 25.91
N ALA A 308 -12.78 19.98 25.03
CA ALA A 308 -13.76 19.14 24.35
C ALA A 308 -13.72 19.37 22.85
N SER A 309 -13.93 18.32 22.07
CA SER A 309 -14.14 18.42 20.62
C SER A 309 -15.29 17.54 20.17
N LEU A 310 -16.02 18.01 19.20
CA LEU A 310 -17.07 17.27 18.49
C LEU A 310 -16.83 17.42 17.00
N ASP A 311 -16.75 16.31 16.28
CA ASP A 311 -16.51 16.25 14.85
C ASP A 311 -17.55 15.36 14.16
N VAL A 312 -17.97 15.78 12.95
CA VAL A 312 -18.90 15.07 12.07
C VAL A 312 -18.31 14.97 10.66
#